data_e04339b8cee8104b8893f287c2e0c7ef
#
_entry.id   e04339b8cee8104b8893f287c2e0c7ef
#
_cell.length_a   1.000
_cell.length_b   1.000
_cell.length_c   1.000
_cell.angle_alpha   90.00
_cell.angle_beta   90.00
_cell.angle_gamma   90.00
#
_symmetry.space_group_name_H-M   'P 1'
#
loop_
_entity.id
_entity.type
_entity.pdbx_description
1 polymer ?
#
loop_
_entity_poly.entity_id
_entity_poly.type
_entity_poly.pdbx_seq_one_letter_code
_entity_poly.pdbx_strand_id
1 'polypeptide(L)'
;MAYLGQAAAARDYVVQRARKKCASQRFPAFWGPNYDWTPDQCHGGILLKAVQSLVLQTDGRKVYLLPTWPRDWDCEFKLHAPLQTVVTGTVKNGKLVAWDVTPPERKKDVVVAP
;
A
#
# COMPACT_ATOMS: atom_id res chain seq x y z
N MET A 1 -3.89 0.21 -11.27
CA MET A 1 -3.50 1.64 -11.20
C MET A 1 -2.17 1.84 -10.48
N ALA A 2 -1.99 1.34 -9.26
CA ALA A 2 -0.70 1.49 -8.57
C ALA A 2 0.48 0.94 -9.41
N TYR A 3 0.36 -0.26 -9.96
CA TYR A 3 1.39 -0.86 -10.83
C TYR A 3 1.53 -0.20 -12.21
N LEU A 4 0.64 0.71 -12.56
CA LEU A 4 0.70 1.49 -13.81
C LEU A 4 1.24 2.92 -13.58
N GLY A 5 1.77 3.22 -12.40
CA GLY A 5 2.27 4.54 -12.06
C GLY A 5 1.21 5.64 -11.90
N GLN A 6 -0.09 5.27 -11.85
CA GLN A 6 -1.20 6.21 -11.73
C GLN A 6 -1.47 6.55 -10.26
N ALA A 7 -0.56 7.28 -9.62
CA ALA A 7 -0.58 7.54 -8.18
C ALA A 7 -1.85 8.24 -7.70
N ALA A 8 -2.29 9.30 -8.37
CA ALA A 8 -3.49 10.06 -7.98
C ALA A 8 -4.75 9.17 -8.04
N ALA A 9 -4.95 8.47 -9.15
CA ALA A 9 -6.09 7.57 -9.30
C ALA A 9 -6.06 6.42 -8.29
N ALA A 10 -4.90 5.83 -8.04
CA ALA A 10 -4.75 4.77 -7.06
C ALA A 10 -5.09 5.24 -5.64
N ARG A 11 -4.61 6.45 -5.26
CA ARG A 11 -4.97 7.13 -4.01
C ARG A 11 -6.48 7.31 -3.88
N ASP A 12 -7.11 7.90 -4.90
CA ASP A 12 -8.53 8.23 -4.87
C ASP A 12 -9.40 6.98 -4.71
N TYR A 13 -9.07 5.89 -5.40
CA TYR A 13 -9.77 4.62 -5.23
C TYR A 13 -9.60 4.05 -3.82
N VAL A 14 -8.41 4.08 -3.26
CA VAL A 14 -8.16 3.61 -1.88
C VAL A 14 -8.95 4.44 -0.88
N VAL A 15 -8.91 5.77 -0.99
CA VAL A 15 -9.65 6.68 -0.10
C VAL A 15 -11.16 6.49 -0.23
N GLN A 16 -11.68 6.43 -1.46
CA GLN A 16 -13.10 6.19 -1.71
C GLN A 16 -13.54 4.86 -1.11
N ARG A 17 -12.77 3.78 -1.33
CA ARG A 17 -13.09 2.47 -0.79
C ARG A 17 -13.09 2.46 0.74
N ALA A 18 -12.12 3.12 1.38
CA ALA A 18 -12.04 3.21 2.83
C ALA A 18 -13.17 4.04 3.45
N ARG A 19 -13.62 5.08 2.76
CA ARG A 19 -14.69 5.99 3.23
C ARG A 19 -16.11 5.48 2.94
N LYS A 20 -16.26 4.59 1.98
CA LYS A 20 -17.57 4.13 1.54
C LYS A 20 -18.30 3.39 2.66
N LYS A 21 -19.53 3.80 2.95
CA LYS A 21 -20.40 3.25 3.99
C LYS A 21 -21.77 2.96 3.42
N CYS A 22 -22.45 1.97 3.99
CA CYS A 22 -23.87 1.69 3.72
C CYS A 22 -24.65 1.76 5.05
N ALA A 23 -25.43 2.82 5.22
CA ALA A 23 -26.14 3.09 6.47
C ALA A 23 -27.23 2.05 6.79
N SER A 24 -27.75 1.35 5.78
CA SER A 24 -28.77 0.31 5.94
C SER A 24 -28.21 -1.01 6.44
N GLN A 25 -26.91 -1.16 6.54
CA GLN A 25 -26.25 -2.38 6.95
C GLN A 25 -25.79 -2.33 8.42
N ARG A 26 -25.85 -3.46 9.12
CA ARG A 26 -25.41 -3.58 10.52
C ARG A 26 -23.93 -3.20 10.70
N PHE A 27 -23.08 -3.56 9.72
CA PHE A 27 -21.68 -3.19 9.67
C PHE A 27 -21.42 -2.42 8.37
N PRO A 28 -21.43 -1.11 8.38
CA PRO A 28 -21.53 -0.30 7.16
C PRO A 28 -20.26 -0.13 6.35
N ALA A 29 -19.14 -0.75 6.73
CA ALA A 29 -17.86 -0.64 6.02
C ALA A 29 -17.23 -2.01 5.73
N PHE A 30 -16.39 -2.07 4.69
CA PHE A 30 -15.61 -3.25 4.28
C PHE A 30 -16.41 -4.50 3.91
N TRP A 31 -17.64 -4.32 3.53
CA TRP A 31 -18.47 -5.40 3.00
C TRP A 31 -18.21 -5.62 1.52
N GLY A 32 -18.81 -6.67 0.97
CA GLY A 32 -18.75 -6.95 -0.45
C GLY A 32 -19.05 -5.75 -1.34
N PRO A 33 -18.87 -5.83 -2.64
CA PRO A 33 -18.99 -4.68 -3.55
C PRO A 33 -20.35 -4.00 -3.47
N ASN A 34 -21.39 -4.74 -3.11
CA ASN A 34 -22.77 -4.26 -3.01
C ASN A 34 -23.26 -4.06 -1.58
N TYR A 35 -22.42 -4.31 -0.59
CA TYR A 35 -22.81 -4.28 0.85
C TYR A 35 -23.98 -5.20 1.21
N ASP A 36 -24.18 -6.27 0.48
CA ASP A 36 -25.28 -7.22 0.58
C ASP A 36 -24.92 -8.51 1.33
N TRP A 37 -23.70 -8.55 1.87
CA TRP A 37 -23.14 -9.73 2.51
C TRP A 37 -22.65 -9.44 3.93
N THR A 38 -22.29 -10.48 4.65
CA THR A 38 -21.63 -10.33 5.94
C THR A 38 -20.23 -9.72 5.76
N PRO A 39 -19.70 -8.97 6.74
CA PRO A 39 -18.33 -8.50 6.69
C PRO A 39 -17.38 -9.67 6.48
N ASP A 40 -16.52 -9.60 5.49
CA ASP A 40 -15.49 -10.58 5.25
C ASP A 40 -14.10 -9.98 5.24
N GLN A 41 -13.11 -10.79 5.58
CA GLN A 41 -11.72 -10.34 5.62
C GLN A 41 -11.11 -10.17 4.23
N CYS A 42 -11.70 -10.76 3.20
CA CYS A 42 -11.20 -10.66 1.84
C CYS A 42 -11.23 -9.22 1.35
N HIS A 43 -12.32 -8.49 1.58
CA HIS A 43 -12.45 -7.09 1.17
C HIS A 43 -11.55 -6.15 1.96
N GLY A 44 -11.40 -6.38 3.27
CA GLY A 44 -10.45 -5.67 4.10
C GLY A 44 -8.99 -5.97 3.72
N GLY A 45 -8.68 -7.23 3.47
CA GLY A 45 -7.36 -7.68 3.00
C GLY A 45 -6.98 -7.08 1.64
N ILE A 46 -7.92 -7.00 0.70
CA ILE A 46 -7.69 -6.35 -0.61
C ILE A 46 -7.39 -4.86 -0.44
N LEU A 47 -8.11 -4.15 0.42
CA LEU A 47 -7.83 -2.74 0.69
C LEU A 47 -6.44 -2.56 1.31
N LEU A 48 -6.10 -3.38 2.30
CA LEU A 48 -4.78 -3.35 2.92
C LEU A 48 -3.66 -3.61 1.91
N LYS A 49 -3.83 -4.62 1.05
CA LYS A 49 -2.89 -4.92 -0.04
C LYS A 49 -2.77 -3.75 -1.03
N ALA A 50 -3.87 -3.09 -1.35
CA ALA A 50 -3.86 -1.91 -2.21
C ALA A 50 -3.02 -0.78 -1.60
N VAL A 51 -3.20 -0.47 -0.31
CA VAL A 51 -2.39 0.52 0.40
C VAL A 51 -0.92 0.14 0.41
N GLN A 52 -0.59 -1.12 0.71
CA GLN A 52 0.79 -1.60 0.70
C GLN A 52 1.44 -1.44 -0.67
N SER A 53 0.71 -1.68 -1.76
CA SER A 53 1.22 -1.54 -3.12
C SER A 53 1.50 -0.08 -3.54
N LEU A 54 1.00 0.91 -2.82
CA LEU A 54 1.42 2.31 -3.02
C LEU A 54 2.83 2.56 -2.48
N VAL A 55 3.20 1.84 -1.41
CA VAL A 55 4.48 1.99 -0.72
C VAL A 55 5.57 1.10 -1.32
N LEU A 56 5.24 -0.18 -1.58
CA LEU A 56 6.21 -1.18 -1.99
C LEU A 56 5.64 -2.06 -3.10
N GLN A 57 6.38 -2.16 -4.18
CA GLN A 57 6.10 -3.10 -5.28
C GLN A 57 7.35 -3.92 -5.58
N THR A 58 7.18 -5.09 -6.14
CA THR A 58 8.28 -5.99 -6.50
C THR A 58 8.14 -6.50 -7.92
N ASP A 59 9.29 -6.63 -8.59
CA ASP A 59 9.41 -7.29 -9.89
C ASP A 59 10.68 -8.16 -9.89
N GLY A 60 10.50 -9.46 -9.86
CA GLY A 60 11.59 -10.40 -9.67
C GLY A 60 12.39 -10.10 -8.39
N ARG A 61 13.65 -9.74 -8.54
CA ARG A 61 14.51 -9.38 -7.41
C ARG A 61 14.38 -7.92 -6.98
N LYS A 62 13.89 -7.04 -7.84
CA LYS A 62 13.81 -5.60 -7.56
C LYS A 62 12.67 -5.29 -6.60
N VAL A 63 12.92 -4.33 -5.74
CA VAL A 63 11.96 -3.77 -4.79
C VAL A 63 11.86 -2.27 -5.06
N TYR A 64 10.68 -1.81 -5.43
CA TYR A 64 10.40 -0.40 -5.70
C TYR A 64 9.74 0.22 -4.48
N LEU A 65 10.33 1.25 -3.92
CA LEU A 65 9.77 2.00 -2.80
C LEU A 65 9.11 3.29 -3.30
N LEU A 66 7.95 3.57 -2.75
CA LEU A 66 7.10 4.72 -3.02
C LEU A 66 6.71 4.90 -4.50
N PRO A 67 6.48 3.81 -5.28
CA PRO A 67 6.24 3.95 -6.72
C PRO A 67 4.99 4.78 -7.04
N THR A 68 4.01 4.79 -6.13
CA THR A 68 2.75 5.54 -6.30
C THR A 68 2.25 6.12 -4.97
N TRP A 69 3.15 6.35 -4.00
CA TRP A 69 2.78 6.95 -2.73
C TRP A 69 2.37 8.42 -2.91
N PRO A 70 1.23 8.86 -2.32
CA PRO A 70 0.80 10.25 -2.38
C PRO A 70 1.81 11.18 -1.71
N ARG A 71 2.15 12.29 -2.37
CA ARG A 71 3.18 13.23 -1.91
C ARG A 71 2.82 14.01 -0.65
N ASP A 72 1.53 14.04 -0.31
CA ASP A 72 0.99 14.72 0.88
C ASP A 72 0.72 13.77 2.06
N TRP A 73 1.15 12.50 1.93
CA TRP A 73 0.95 11.51 2.98
C TRP A 73 2.26 11.15 3.69
N ASP A 74 2.20 11.16 5.01
CA ASP A 74 3.24 10.63 5.88
C ASP A 74 2.93 9.17 6.23
N CYS A 75 3.95 8.37 6.43
CA CYS A 75 3.79 7.03 6.99
C CYS A 75 5.09 6.49 7.57
N GLU A 76 4.93 5.53 8.45
CA GLU A 76 5.97 4.57 8.84
C GLU A 76 5.55 3.20 8.38
N PHE A 77 6.47 2.42 7.84
CA PHE A 77 6.15 1.10 7.32
C PHE A 77 7.21 0.06 7.64
N LYS A 78 6.75 -1.17 7.78
CA LYS A 78 7.55 -2.39 7.81
C LYS A 78 6.85 -3.41 6.93
N LEU A 79 7.42 -3.67 5.76
CA LEU A 79 6.82 -4.54 4.76
C LEU A 79 7.77 -5.66 4.36
N HIS A 80 7.19 -6.77 3.96
CA HIS A 80 7.93 -7.93 3.47
C HIS A 80 7.96 -7.92 1.94
N ALA A 81 9.11 -8.27 1.40
CA ALA A 81 9.34 -8.49 -0.01
C ALA A 81 9.86 -9.93 -0.24
N PRO A 82 9.81 -10.46 -1.46
CA PRO A 82 10.36 -11.77 -1.78
C PRO A 82 11.82 -11.94 -1.36
N LEU A 83 12.27 -13.20 -1.28
CA LEU A 83 13.63 -13.58 -0.88
C LEU A 83 13.94 -13.18 0.58
N GLN A 84 13.00 -13.46 1.50
CA GLN A 84 13.14 -13.22 2.94
C GLN A 84 13.56 -11.78 3.29
N THR A 85 13.07 -10.83 2.51
CA THR A 85 13.46 -9.42 2.63
C THR A 85 12.42 -8.67 3.45
N VAL A 86 12.89 -7.87 4.41
CA VAL A 86 12.09 -6.94 5.18
C VAL A 86 12.57 -5.51 4.89
N VAL A 87 11.65 -4.63 4.58
CA VAL A 87 11.94 -3.22 4.33
C VAL A 87 11.20 -2.37 5.35
N THR A 88 11.91 -1.51 6.03
CA THR A 88 11.36 -0.50 6.95
C THR A 88 11.63 0.89 6.41
N GLY A 89 10.77 1.82 6.69
CA GLY A 89 10.99 3.19 6.27
C GLY A 89 10.02 4.19 6.91
N THR A 90 10.43 5.44 6.86
CA THR A 90 9.66 6.59 7.31
C THR A 90 9.55 7.60 6.18
N VAL A 91 8.33 8.00 5.87
CA VAL A 91 8.00 9.00 4.84
C VAL A 91 7.47 10.23 5.53
N LYS A 92 8.04 11.40 5.20
CA LYS A 92 7.58 12.71 5.64
C LYS A 92 7.46 13.65 4.45
N ASN A 93 6.31 14.33 4.35
CA ASN A 93 6.00 15.21 3.21
C ASN A 93 6.22 14.53 1.85
N GLY A 94 5.80 13.26 1.73
CA GLY A 94 5.94 12.44 0.52
C GLY A 94 7.38 12.04 0.16
N LYS A 95 8.35 12.27 1.05
CA LYS A 95 9.76 11.90 0.85
C LYS A 95 10.19 10.83 1.84
N LEU A 96 10.95 9.86 1.37
CA LEU A 96 11.58 8.85 2.20
C LEU A 96 12.74 9.47 2.98
N VAL A 97 12.56 9.66 4.30
CA VAL A 97 13.56 10.32 5.15
C VAL A 97 14.49 9.33 5.84
N ALA A 98 14.02 8.12 6.07
CA ALA A 98 14.82 7.03 6.62
C ALA A 98 14.30 5.70 6.09
N TRP A 99 15.18 4.76 5.82
CA TRP A 99 14.82 3.40 5.42
C TRP A 99 15.95 2.42 5.64
N ASP A 100 15.59 1.16 5.82
CA ASP A 100 16.54 0.06 5.96
C ASP A 100 15.99 -1.23 5.34
N VAL A 101 16.88 -2.16 5.03
CA VAL A 101 16.58 -3.44 4.39
C VAL A 101 17.32 -4.56 5.08
N THR A 102 16.59 -5.60 5.42
CA THR A 102 17.16 -6.83 5.96
C THR A 102 16.83 -7.99 5.01
N PRO A 103 17.80 -8.79 4.55
CA PRO A 103 19.23 -8.69 4.85
C PRO A 103 19.91 -7.53 4.09
N PRO A 104 21.03 -6.97 4.59
CA PRO A 104 21.66 -5.75 4.03
C PRO A 104 22.09 -5.87 2.57
N GLU A 105 22.46 -7.05 2.12
CA GLU A 105 22.84 -7.30 0.72
C GLU A 105 21.69 -7.08 -0.27
N ARG A 106 20.45 -7.08 0.21
CA ARG A 106 19.27 -6.78 -0.60
C ARG A 106 19.10 -5.29 -0.89
N LYS A 107 19.85 -4.44 -0.22
CA LYS A 107 19.76 -2.98 -0.42
C LYS A 107 20.07 -2.56 -1.87
N LYS A 108 20.95 -3.29 -2.55
CA LYS A 108 21.28 -3.08 -3.97
C LYS A 108 20.12 -3.33 -4.94
N ASP A 109 19.13 -4.12 -4.52
CA ASP A 109 17.97 -4.46 -5.34
C ASP A 109 16.80 -3.46 -5.12
N VAL A 110 16.98 -2.48 -4.24
CA VAL A 110 15.96 -1.47 -3.93
C VAL A 110 16.10 -0.25 -4.82
N VAL A 111 14.99 0.15 -5.41
CA VAL A 111 14.85 1.37 -6.23
C VAL A 111 13.86 2.28 -5.52
N VAL A 112 14.28 3.46 -5.13
CA VAL A 112 13.40 4.48 -4.54
C VAL A 112 12.86 5.34 -5.68
N ALA A 113 11.53 5.44 -5.76
CA ALA A 113 10.89 6.30 -6.75
C ALA A 113 11.19 7.79 -6.45
N PRO A 114 11.36 8.61 -7.48
CA PRO A 114 11.68 10.04 -7.34
C PRO A 114 10.52 10.86 -6.73
#